data_20302da730395a01b44bfe810237115a
#
_entry.id   20302da730395a01b44bfe810237115a
#
_cell.length_a   1.000
_cell.length_b   1.000
_cell.length_c   1.000
_cell.angle_alpha   90.00
_cell.angle_beta   90.00
_cell.angle_gamma   90.00
#
_symmetry.space_group_name_H-M   'P 1'
#
loop_
_entity.id
_entity.type
_entity.pdbx_description
1 polymer ?
#
loop_
_entity_poly.entity_id
_entity_poly.type
_entity_poly.pdbx_seq_one_letter_code
_entity_poly.pdbx_strand_id
1 'polypeptide(L)'
;MNQTFFKAAVIALATTAMPPLANAADNVDFTLVKQAPRSNLQVAIVPFAGAESISGIVTNDLTNLGQFTLDSNLPERPHSSSEVTLPVWQHNAVPYLVVGNTRSNRGNVEINFEVINVATGEVMQGLQTVTSKNNSQSLRMAGHKVADRIYEILTGIKGDFSGRIAYVVETGKPKNRVSRLVISDVDGFNPKVIYEFNGTIKTLNTSADNQTFTFQVQPDTLGYPQVMSANIVSGAVSNLTNFKAMNYGASVSKEGRVIFSSSFENGIPQIYLAQGGNSRRLTNDPVGAIYPSWAPDGQSFVYTSDRASGKKGGNKGQIYLYNLATGSEQRLTGGGLSSMGRISNDGKKMSYLSGANQGAVMDLGSRSVNAVNNVGLSEAPGVSPNGQHYIYSNKNVITIVSNGKSISISPSQNGVPNGLIYGPLWLNPDANNVLP
;
A
#
# COMPACT_ATOMS: atom_id res chain seq x y z
N MET A 1 -51.78 38.90 13.57
CA MET A 1 -51.65 37.43 13.44
C MET A 1 -50.80 37.13 12.21
N ASN A 2 -49.49 37.05 12.38
CA ASN A 2 -48.55 36.68 11.31
C ASN A 2 -47.87 35.40 11.73
N GLN A 3 -48.13 34.31 11.03
CA GLN A 3 -47.43 33.04 11.17
C GLN A 3 -46.21 33.05 10.23
N THR A 4 -45.03 33.01 10.81
CA THR A 4 -43.75 32.89 10.09
C THR A 4 -43.46 31.40 9.91
N PHE A 5 -43.44 30.93 8.69
CA PHE A 5 -43.02 29.56 8.35
C PHE A 5 -41.49 29.45 8.33
N PHE A 6 -40.92 28.67 9.25
CA PHE A 6 -39.56 28.22 9.16
C PHE A 6 -39.45 27.08 8.13
N LYS A 7 -38.72 27.32 7.03
CA LYS A 7 -38.32 26.29 6.10
C LYS A 7 -37.07 25.59 6.67
N ALA A 8 -37.21 24.36 7.10
CA ALA A 8 -36.09 23.48 7.41
C ALA A 8 -35.45 23.02 6.10
N ALA A 9 -34.19 23.36 5.88
CA ALA A 9 -33.40 22.84 4.78
C ALA A 9 -32.94 21.44 5.17
N VAL A 10 -33.43 20.41 4.49
CA VAL A 10 -32.95 19.04 4.57
C VAL A 10 -31.70 18.96 3.71
N ILE A 11 -30.53 18.87 4.35
CA ILE A 11 -29.27 18.53 3.68
C ILE A 11 -29.31 17.03 3.43
N ALA A 12 -29.56 16.63 2.20
CA ALA A 12 -29.41 15.24 1.77
C ALA A 12 -27.91 14.91 1.72
N LEU A 13 -27.42 14.12 2.69
CA LEU A 13 -26.14 13.45 2.56
C LEU A 13 -26.25 12.46 1.40
N ALA A 14 -25.58 12.75 0.30
CA ALA A 14 -25.40 11.79 -0.77
C ALA A 14 -24.45 10.69 -0.30
N THR A 15 -24.99 9.62 0.24
CA THR A 15 -24.27 8.35 0.38
C THR A 15 -24.07 7.83 -1.04
N THR A 16 -22.85 7.86 -1.54
CA THR A 16 -22.49 7.13 -2.75
C THR A 16 -22.57 5.63 -2.44
N ALA A 17 -23.75 5.08 -2.56
CA ALA A 17 -23.95 3.64 -2.56
C ALA A 17 -23.22 3.07 -3.78
N MET A 18 -22.33 2.11 -3.56
CA MET A 18 -21.85 1.27 -4.66
C MET A 18 -23.08 0.71 -5.39
N PRO A 19 -23.11 0.74 -6.72
CA PRO A 19 -24.24 0.17 -7.46
C PRO A 19 -24.40 -1.30 -7.07
N PRO A 20 -25.63 -1.83 -6.93
CA PRO A 20 -25.85 -3.23 -6.66
C PRO A 20 -25.21 -4.06 -7.78
N LEU A 21 -24.21 -4.85 -7.43
CA LEU A 21 -23.57 -5.78 -8.35
C LEU A 21 -24.61 -6.84 -8.71
N ALA A 22 -25.03 -6.86 -9.96
CA ALA A 22 -25.98 -7.83 -10.48
C ALA A 22 -25.48 -9.27 -10.19
N ASN A 23 -26.40 -10.16 -9.81
CA ASN A 23 -26.14 -11.58 -9.67
C ASN A 23 -25.63 -12.13 -11.03
N ALA A 24 -24.31 -12.16 -11.21
CA ALA A 24 -23.69 -12.78 -12.37
C ALA A 24 -23.54 -14.28 -12.08
N ALA A 25 -24.12 -15.07 -12.98
CA ALA A 25 -23.97 -16.52 -13.02
C ALA A 25 -22.50 -16.96 -13.02
N ASP A 26 -22.25 -18.20 -12.61
CA ASP A 26 -21.00 -18.86 -12.27
C ASP A 26 -19.81 -18.81 -13.25
N ASN A 27 -19.87 -18.05 -14.33
CA ASN A 27 -18.76 -17.82 -15.26
C ASN A 27 -18.21 -16.41 -15.10
N VAL A 28 -17.15 -16.29 -14.30
CA VAL A 28 -16.37 -15.05 -14.23
C VAL A 28 -15.30 -15.14 -15.33
N ASP A 29 -15.57 -14.47 -16.45
CA ASP A 29 -14.59 -14.32 -17.53
C ASP A 29 -13.59 -13.21 -17.16
N PHE A 30 -12.29 -13.53 -17.19
CA PHE A 30 -11.22 -12.57 -16.93
C PHE A 30 -10.50 -12.20 -18.22
N THR A 31 -10.45 -10.92 -18.51
CA THR A 31 -9.61 -10.42 -19.58
C THR A 31 -8.25 -9.99 -19.01
N LEU A 32 -7.20 -10.70 -19.40
CA LEU A 32 -5.82 -10.28 -19.09
C LEU A 32 -5.50 -9.06 -19.95
N VAL A 33 -5.51 -7.87 -19.34
CA VAL A 33 -5.16 -6.63 -20.04
C VAL A 33 -3.70 -6.32 -19.78
N LYS A 34 -2.89 -6.37 -20.86
CA LYS A 34 -1.58 -5.76 -20.85
C LYS A 34 -1.78 -4.25 -20.91
N GLN A 35 -1.57 -3.55 -19.82
CA GLN A 35 -1.66 -2.08 -19.82
C GLN A 35 -0.63 -1.52 -20.82
N ALA A 36 -1.09 -0.75 -21.80
CA ALA A 36 -0.19 -0.01 -22.67
C ALA A 36 0.62 0.98 -21.79
N PRO A 37 1.93 1.14 -22.02
CA PRO A 37 2.71 2.13 -21.31
C PRO A 37 2.10 3.50 -21.56
N ARG A 38 1.74 4.23 -20.49
CA ARG A 38 1.36 5.65 -20.59
C ARG A 38 2.57 6.40 -21.12
N SER A 39 2.36 7.39 -21.98
CA SER A 39 3.42 8.27 -22.47
C SER A 39 4.18 8.86 -21.28
N ASN A 40 5.49 8.68 -21.23
CA ASN A 40 6.32 9.28 -20.21
C ASN A 40 6.25 10.81 -20.31
N LEU A 41 5.90 11.48 -19.23
CA LEU A 41 5.99 12.93 -19.12
C LEU A 41 7.48 13.32 -19.01
N GLN A 42 7.94 14.19 -19.90
CA GLN A 42 9.30 14.72 -19.82
C GLN A 42 9.31 15.92 -18.87
N VAL A 43 10.28 15.96 -17.95
CA VAL A 43 10.43 17.04 -16.97
C VAL A 43 11.91 17.30 -16.70
N ALA A 44 12.29 18.58 -16.62
CA ALA A 44 13.58 18.98 -16.12
C ALA A 44 13.46 19.40 -14.65
N ILE A 45 14.38 18.93 -13.81
CA ILE A 45 14.47 19.32 -12.40
C ILE A 45 15.79 19.99 -12.17
N VAL A 46 15.74 21.29 -11.91
CA VAL A 46 16.92 22.07 -11.56
C VAL A 46 17.33 21.76 -10.12
N PRO A 47 18.62 21.57 -9.82
CA PRO A 47 19.08 21.40 -8.44
C PRO A 47 18.63 22.59 -7.57
N PHE A 48 17.98 22.28 -6.43
CA PHE A 48 17.41 23.31 -5.58
C PHE A 48 18.50 24.10 -4.86
N ALA A 49 18.45 25.42 -4.92
CA ALA A 49 19.42 26.27 -4.23
C ALA A 49 19.42 26.00 -2.72
N GLY A 50 20.60 25.70 -2.17
CA GLY A 50 20.79 25.41 -0.75
C GLY A 50 20.37 24.01 -0.28
N ALA A 51 19.87 23.15 -1.17
CA ALA A 51 19.52 21.76 -0.83
C ALA A 51 19.53 20.82 -2.06
N GLU A 52 20.66 20.64 -2.68
CA GLU A 52 20.83 19.74 -3.83
C GLU A 52 20.45 18.29 -3.51
N SER A 53 20.62 17.85 -2.26
CA SER A 53 20.21 16.53 -1.81
C SER A 53 18.68 16.31 -1.92
N ILE A 54 17.87 17.34 -1.73
CA ILE A 54 16.41 17.26 -1.86
C ILE A 54 16.01 17.08 -3.32
N SER A 55 16.57 17.87 -4.24
CA SER A 55 16.30 17.71 -5.67
C SER A 55 16.77 16.34 -6.18
N GLY A 56 17.86 15.78 -5.61
CA GLY A 56 18.30 14.42 -5.88
C GLY A 56 17.27 13.36 -5.49
N ILE A 57 16.61 13.50 -4.32
CA ILE A 57 15.53 12.60 -3.89
C ILE A 57 14.35 12.71 -4.84
N VAL A 58 13.90 13.95 -5.13
CA VAL A 58 12.80 14.20 -6.08
C VAL A 58 13.08 13.56 -7.43
N THR A 59 14.29 13.73 -7.94
CA THR A 59 14.78 13.14 -9.19
C THR A 59 14.65 11.61 -9.16
N ASN A 60 15.15 10.97 -8.11
CA ASN A 60 15.08 9.52 -7.95
C ASN A 60 13.63 9.01 -7.87
N ASP A 61 12.79 9.65 -7.08
CA ASP A 61 11.40 9.25 -6.91
C ASP A 61 10.65 9.28 -8.25
N LEU A 62 10.70 10.40 -8.94
CA LEU A 62 9.99 10.58 -10.21
C LEU A 62 10.54 9.68 -11.33
N THR A 63 11.86 9.44 -11.37
CA THR A 63 12.50 8.59 -12.38
C THR A 63 12.21 7.11 -12.13
N ASN A 64 12.36 6.67 -10.90
CA ASN A 64 12.31 5.26 -10.55
C ASN A 64 10.89 4.69 -10.65
N LEU A 65 9.87 5.48 -10.36
CA LEU A 65 8.48 5.05 -10.43
C LEU A 65 7.79 5.31 -11.78
N GLY A 66 8.57 5.65 -12.80
CA GLY A 66 8.32 5.21 -14.17
C GLY A 66 7.31 5.98 -15.00
N GLN A 67 6.76 7.12 -14.53
CA GLN A 67 5.88 7.96 -15.36
C GLN A 67 6.62 9.15 -15.98
N PHE A 68 7.88 9.38 -15.57
CA PHE A 68 8.64 10.54 -15.98
C PHE A 68 9.93 10.14 -16.69
N THR A 69 10.28 10.92 -17.68
CA THR A 69 11.62 10.95 -18.26
C THR A 69 12.24 12.27 -17.86
N LEU A 70 13.38 12.20 -17.16
CA LEU A 70 14.09 13.40 -16.77
C LEU A 70 14.96 13.90 -17.92
N ASP A 71 14.88 15.21 -18.15
CA ASP A 71 15.84 15.87 -19.00
C ASP A 71 17.09 16.21 -18.17
N SER A 72 18.23 15.69 -18.58
CA SER A 72 19.53 15.97 -17.95
C SER A 72 20.22 17.19 -18.54
N ASN A 73 19.73 17.72 -19.67
CA ASN A 73 20.26 18.91 -20.28
C ASN A 73 19.65 20.14 -19.63
N LEU A 74 20.39 20.76 -18.71
CA LEU A 74 20.00 21.97 -18.01
C LEU A 74 20.76 23.17 -18.56
N PRO A 75 20.18 23.88 -19.54
CA PRO A 75 20.86 24.98 -20.21
C PRO A 75 21.12 26.18 -19.29
N GLU A 76 20.31 26.32 -18.25
CA GLU A 76 20.45 27.31 -17.19
C GLU A 76 20.01 26.72 -15.84
N ARG A 77 20.28 27.40 -14.74
CA ARG A 77 19.96 26.91 -13.36
C ARG A 77 19.16 27.92 -12.56
N PRO A 78 17.94 28.25 -12.99
CA PRO A 78 17.06 29.15 -12.22
C PRO A 78 16.60 28.50 -10.93
N HIS A 79 16.38 29.32 -9.90
CA HIS A 79 15.89 28.88 -8.57
C HIS A 79 14.48 29.35 -8.26
N SER A 80 13.89 30.14 -9.16
CA SER A 80 12.52 30.62 -9.14
C SER A 80 12.00 30.82 -10.56
N SER A 81 10.69 30.87 -10.74
CA SER A 81 10.06 31.15 -12.04
C SER A 81 10.49 32.49 -12.64
N SER A 82 10.78 33.48 -11.79
CA SER A 82 11.22 34.82 -12.22
C SER A 82 12.63 34.84 -12.85
N GLU A 83 13.43 33.80 -12.64
CA GLU A 83 14.78 33.64 -13.20
C GLU A 83 14.78 32.81 -14.48
N VAL A 84 13.65 32.24 -14.87
CA VAL A 84 13.56 31.33 -16.02
C VAL A 84 13.52 32.09 -17.33
N THR A 85 14.44 31.79 -18.25
CA THR A 85 14.44 32.32 -19.60
C THR A 85 13.67 31.35 -20.52
N LEU A 86 12.33 31.51 -20.60
CA LEU A 86 11.47 30.59 -21.34
C LEU A 86 11.95 30.22 -22.75
N PRO A 87 12.42 31.14 -23.59
CA PRO A 87 12.90 30.77 -24.93
C PRO A 87 14.03 29.75 -24.91
N VAL A 88 14.90 29.77 -23.89
CA VAL A 88 16.00 28.79 -23.75
C VAL A 88 15.46 27.39 -23.53
N TRP A 89 14.47 27.24 -22.63
CA TRP A 89 13.85 25.96 -22.35
C TRP A 89 12.96 25.45 -23.47
N GLN A 90 12.24 26.34 -24.15
CA GLN A 90 11.44 26.03 -25.34
C GLN A 90 12.32 25.52 -26.50
N HIS A 91 13.49 26.14 -26.72
CA HIS A 91 14.44 25.67 -27.74
C HIS A 91 14.95 24.24 -27.46
N ASN A 92 15.09 23.88 -26.19
CA ASN A 92 15.49 22.53 -25.76
C ASN A 92 14.31 21.54 -25.67
N ALA A 93 13.13 21.94 -26.10
CA ALA A 93 11.90 21.11 -26.12
C ALA A 93 11.52 20.44 -24.76
N VAL A 94 11.82 21.08 -23.65
CA VAL A 94 11.44 20.65 -22.31
C VAL A 94 10.01 21.08 -22.04
N PRO A 95 9.03 20.17 -21.85
CA PRO A 95 7.64 20.57 -21.64
C PRO A 95 7.35 21.08 -20.22
N TYR A 96 8.03 20.54 -19.22
CA TYR A 96 7.84 20.92 -17.80
C TYR A 96 9.17 21.14 -17.12
N LEU A 97 9.23 22.19 -16.32
CA LEU A 97 10.41 22.59 -15.56
C LEU A 97 10.08 22.72 -14.08
N VAL A 98 10.92 22.15 -13.21
CA VAL A 98 10.84 22.31 -11.77
C VAL A 98 12.03 23.11 -11.29
N VAL A 99 11.77 24.22 -10.60
CA VAL A 99 12.77 25.09 -9.96
C VAL A 99 12.50 25.19 -8.48
N GLY A 100 13.51 25.46 -7.66
CA GLY A 100 13.30 25.57 -6.22
C GLY A 100 14.50 26.09 -5.47
N ASN A 101 14.22 26.47 -4.23
CA ASN A 101 15.21 26.96 -3.28
C ASN A 101 14.83 26.56 -1.84
N THR A 102 15.77 26.70 -0.94
CA THR A 102 15.51 26.49 0.49
C THR A 102 15.81 27.73 1.30
N ARG A 103 15.04 27.91 2.37
CA ARG A 103 15.24 28.99 3.34
C ARG A 103 15.21 28.42 4.76
N SER A 104 16.22 28.76 5.56
CA SER A 104 16.22 28.45 6.98
C SER A 104 15.28 29.38 7.74
N ASN A 105 14.40 28.81 8.58
CA ASN A 105 13.44 29.56 9.37
C ASN A 105 13.33 28.94 10.78
N ARG A 106 13.90 29.59 11.80
CA ARG A 106 13.79 29.22 13.22
C ARG A 106 14.05 27.72 13.52
N GLY A 107 15.10 27.15 12.94
CA GLY A 107 15.45 25.73 13.12
C GLY A 107 14.70 24.76 12.19
N ASN A 108 13.80 25.26 11.37
CA ASN A 108 13.20 24.53 10.26
C ASN A 108 13.84 24.95 8.94
N VAL A 109 13.59 24.14 7.92
CA VAL A 109 13.91 24.45 6.51
C VAL A 109 12.60 24.51 5.74
N GLU A 110 12.37 25.62 5.08
CA GLU A 110 11.31 25.79 4.09
C GLU A 110 11.88 25.47 2.71
N ILE A 111 11.25 24.53 2.02
CA ILE A 111 11.60 24.13 0.67
C ILE A 111 10.53 24.70 -0.24
N ASN A 112 10.89 25.70 -1.01
CA ASN A 112 10.02 26.38 -1.96
C ASN A 112 10.32 25.83 -3.36
N PHE A 113 9.29 25.53 -4.13
CA PHE A 113 9.43 25.05 -5.49
C PHE A 113 8.25 25.45 -6.36
N GLU A 114 8.47 25.51 -7.64
CA GLU A 114 7.50 25.84 -8.69
C GLU A 114 7.60 24.84 -9.83
N VAL A 115 6.44 24.46 -10.37
CA VAL A 115 6.34 23.64 -11.57
C VAL A 115 5.84 24.51 -12.72
N ILE A 116 6.60 24.60 -13.78
CA ILE A 116 6.36 25.53 -14.89
C ILE A 116 6.00 24.73 -16.14
N ASN A 117 4.89 25.07 -16.78
CA ASN A 117 4.60 24.66 -18.14
C ASN A 117 5.42 25.56 -19.09
N VAL A 118 6.45 25.01 -19.70
CA VAL A 118 7.40 25.78 -20.52
C VAL A 118 6.77 26.33 -21.78
N ALA A 119 5.75 25.65 -22.34
CA ALA A 119 5.08 26.14 -23.55
C ALA A 119 4.30 27.43 -23.29
N THR A 120 3.65 27.56 -22.13
CA THR A 120 2.80 28.71 -21.78
C THR A 120 3.50 29.69 -20.84
N GLY A 121 4.55 29.31 -20.13
CA GLY A 121 5.18 30.07 -19.08
C GLY A 121 4.38 30.08 -17.75
N GLU A 122 3.29 29.31 -17.67
CA GLU A 122 2.44 29.22 -16.50
C GLU A 122 3.12 28.50 -15.33
N VAL A 123 3.10 29.09 -14.16
CA VAL A 123 3.44 28.42 -12.89
C VAL A 123 2.23 27.65 -12.43
N MET A 124 2.29 26.32 -12.64
CA MET A 124 1.20 25.40 -12.32
C MET A 124 0.92 25.36 -10.82
N GLN A 125 -0.31 25.72 -10.41
CA GLN A 125 -0.75 25.79 -9.01
C GLN A 125 0.10 26.72 -8.11
N GLY A 126 0.89 27.62 -8.69
CA GLY A 126 1.68 28.65 -7.98
C GLY A 126 2.85 28.07 -7.18
N LEU A 127 3.44 28.94 -6.35
CA LEU A 127 4.55 28.58 -5.45
C LEU A 127 4.08 27.54 -4.41
N GLN A 128 4.82 26.46 -4.30
CA GLN A 128 4.60 25.40 -3.31
C GLN A 128 5.67 25.48 -2.22
N THR A 129 5.31 25.12 -0.98
CA THR A 129 6.22 25.11 0.16
C THR A 129 6.05 23.83 0.99
N VAL A 130 7.16 23.16 1.27
CA VAL A 130 7.24 22.07 2.24
C VAL A 130 8.15 22.49 3.37
N THR A 131 7.65 22.43 4.62
CA THR A 131 8.43 22.76 5.81
C THR A 131 8.93 21.48 6.47
N SER A 132 10.19 21.47 6.90
CA SER A 132 10.85 20.35 7.55
C SER A 132 11.72 20.78 8.71
N LYS A 133 11.94 19.88 9.67
CA LYS A 133 13.03 20.04 10.65
C LYS A 133 14.38 19.95 9.94
N ASN A 134 15.37 20.69 10.44
CA ASN A 134 16.72 20.68 9.88
C ASN A 134 17.53 19.49 10.41
N ASN A 135 17.14 18.27 10.04
CA ASN A 135 17.92 17.05 10.25
C ASN A 135 17.79 16.14 9.02
N SER A 136 18.73 15.24 8.82
CA SER A 136 18.83 14.44 7.60
C SER A 136 17.58 13.59 7.33
N GLN A 137 16.99 12.97 8.34
CA GLN A 137 15.80 12.12 8.19
C GLN A 137 14.58 12.94 7.79
N SER A 138 14.35 14.10 8.46
CA SER A 138 13.20 14.98 8.14
C SER A 138 13.35 15.63 6.76
N LEU A 139 14.58 16.05 6.40
CA LEU A 139 14.85 16.62 5.08
C LEU A 139 14.67 15.59 3.97
N ARG A 140 15.07 14.32 4.22
CA ARG A 140 14.82 13.23 3.27
C ARG A 140 13.32 13.03 3.04
N MET A 141 12.54 12.93 4.11
CA MET A 141 11.08 12.83 4.03
C MET A 141 10.44 14.05 3.35
N ALA A 142 11.00 15.24 3.54
CA ALA A 142 10.55 16.43 2.85
C ALA A 142 10.80 16.35 1.34
N GLY A 143 11.92 15.76 0.89
CA GLY A 143 12.19 15.48 -0.52
C GLY A 143 11.11 14.60 -1.14
N HIS A 144 10.72 13.50 -0.48
CA HIS A 144 9.64 12.65 -0.90
C HIS A 144 8.28 13.39 -0.98
N LYS A 145 7.99 14.27 -0.01
CA LYS A 145 6.77 15.12 -0.04
C LYS A 145 6.78 16.14 -1.19
N VAL A 146 7.94 16.68 -1.54
CA VAL A 146 8.10 17.52 -2.73
C VAL A 146 7.82 16.71 -3.99
N ALA A 147 8.36 15.49 -4.08
CA ALA A 147 8.09 14.59 -5.20
C ALA A 147 6.58 14.24 -5.31
N ASP A 148 5.91 13.95 -4.18
CA ASP A 148 4.46 13.74 -4.14
C ASP A 148 3.69 14.91 -4.73
N ARG A 149 4.06 16.13 -4.36
CA ARG A 149 3.36 17.32 -4.82
C ARG A 149 3.61 17.61 -6.29
N ILE A 150 4.85 17.45 -6.77
CA ILE A 150 5.18 17.57 -8.20
C ILE A 150 4.40 16.53 -9.01
N TYR A 151 4.37 15.28 -8.53
CA TYR A 151 3.59 14.21 -9.16
C TYR A 151 2.12 14.58 -9.29
N GLU A 152 1.52 15.08 -8.22
CA GLU A 152 0.12 15.50 -8.20
C GLU A 152 -0.17 16.67 -9.16
N ILE A 153 0.71 17.67 -9.19
CA ILE A 153 0.58 18.83 -10.11
C ILE A 153 0.61 18.38 -11.56
N LEU A 154 1.51 17.45 -11.91
CA LEU A 154 1.70 17.00 -13.29
C LEU A 154 0.70 15.94 -13.75
N THR A 155 0.15 15.12 -12.83
CA THR A 155 -0.69 13.98 -13.20
C THR A 155 -2.14 14.10 -12.72
N GLY A 156 -2.44 14.98 -11.77
CA GLY A 156 -3.72 15.04 -11.07
C GLY A 156 -3.94 13.89 -10.08
N ILE A 157 -2.94 13.02 -9.87
CA ILE A 157 -3.01 11.88 -8.95
C ILE A 157 -2.15 12.20 -7.73
N LYS A 158 -2.68 12.00 -6.53
CA LYS A 158 -1.92 12.19 -5.29
C LYS A 158 -0.68 11.28 -5.26
N GLY A 159 0.48 11.84 -4.94
CA GLY A 159 1.72 11.07 -4.79
C GLY A 159 1.71 10.18 -3.55
N ASP A 160 2.59 9.20 -3.49
CA ASP A 160 2.78 8.29 -2.36
C ASP A 160 4.25 7.95 -2.09
N PHE A 161 5.18 8.74 -2.62
CA PHE A 161 6.63 8.62 -2.38
C PHE A 161 7.01 8.88 -0.93
N SER A 162 6.32 9.80 -0.25
CA SER A 162 6.51 10.05 1.17
C SER A 162 5.87 8.98 2.06
N GLY A 163 5.28 7.94 1.49
CA GLY A 163 4.83 6.76 2.20
C GLY A 163 6.01 6.00 2.82
N ARG A 164 5.68 4.95 3.57
CA ARG A 164 6.65 4.00 4.09
C ARG A 164 6.27 2.59 3.66
N ILE A 165 7.20 1.68 3.78
CA ILE A 165 6.96 0.25 3.56
C ILE A 165 7.18 -0.52 4.85
N ALA A 166 6.31 -1.50 5.11
CA ALA A 166 6.47 -2.47 6.17
C ALA A 166 6.72 -3.85 5.57
N TYR A 167 7.63 -4.61 6.15
CA TYR A 167 7.98 -5.95 5.68
C TYR A 167 8.57 -6.78 6.81
N VAL A 168 8.58 -8.09 6.61
CA VAL A 168 9.21 -9.03 7.55
C VAL A 168 10.54 -9.51 6.98
N VAL A 169 11.59 -9.51 7.81
CA VAL A 169 12.89 -10.12 7.49
C VAL A 169 13.11 -11.33 8.38
N GLU A 170 13.22 -12.51 7.78
CA GLU A 170 13.52 -13.76 8.46
C GLU A 170 14.99 -14.14 8.25
N THR A 171 15.71 -14.37 9.36
CA THR A 171 17.09 -14.81 9.37
C THR A 171 17.22 -16.14 10.12
N GLY A 172 18.38 -16.81 9.99
CA GLY A 172 18.63 -18.08 10.64
C GLY A 172 18.20 -19.30 9.84
N LYS A 173 18.32 -20.47 10.47
CA LYS A 173 17.95 -21.78 9.90
C LYS A 173 16.76 -22.35 10.66
N PRO A 174 16.04 -23.35 10.13
CA PRO A 174 15.01 -24.08 10.88
C PRO A 174 15.49 -24.44 12.29
N LYS A 175 14.67 -24.22 13.30
CA LYS A 175 14.89 -24.29 14.76
C LYS A 175 15.56 -23.08 15.42
N ASN A 176 16.13 -22.16 14.65
CA ASN A 176 16.77 -20.94 15.17
C ASN A 176 16.43 -19.73 14.27
N ARG A 177 15.21 -19.67 13.75
CA ARG A 177 14.75 -18.52 12.97
C ARG A 177 14.48 -17.33 13.88
N VAL A 178 14.81 -16.15 13.35
CA VAL A 178 14.41 -14.89 13.95
C VAL A 178 13.77 -14.05 12.86
N SER A 179 12.52 -13.68 13.06
CA SER A 179 11.77 -12.79 12.16
C SER A 179 11.62 -11.40 12.77
N ARG A 180 11.81 -10.38 11.97
CA ARG A 180 11.70 -8.96 12.35
C ARG A 180 10.69 -8.26 11.48
N LEU A 181 9.71 -7.62 12.10
CA LEU A 181 8.84 -6.65 11.42
C LEU A 181 9.60 -5.33 11.35
N VAL A 182 9.82 -4.85 10.13
CA VAL A 182 10.59 -3.64 9.83
C VAL A 182 9.70 -2.64 9.11
N ILE A 183 9.86 -1.35 9.43
CA ILE A 183 9.31 -0.23 8.67
C ILE A 183 10.49 0.60 8.15
N SER A 184 10.44 1.01 6.88
CA SER A 184 11.42 1.92 6.26
C SER A 184 10.73 2.94 5.35
N ASP A 185 11.47 3.93 4.89
CA ASP A 185 11.02 4.78 3.77
C ASP A 185 10.82 3.91 2.52
N VAL A 186 10.06 4.38 1.54
CA VAL A 186 9.71 3.61 0.33
C VAL A 186 10.96 3.13 -0.44
N ASP A 187 12.03 3.89 -0.40
CA ASP A 187 13.32 3.55 -1.03
C ASP A 187 14.25 2.70 -0.15
N GLY A 188 13.75 2.22 1.01
CA GLY A 188 14.45 1.34 1.93
C GLY A 188 15.35 2.03 2.95
N PHE A 189 15.45 3.37 2.94
CA PHE A 189 16.21 4.10 3.96
C PHE A 189 15.48 4.17 5.31
N ASN A 190 16.21 4.55 6.36
CA ASN A 190 15.70 4.72 7.73
C ASN A 190 14.92 3.49 8.25
N PRO A 191 15.44 2.26 8.11
CA PRO A 191 14.75 1.08 8.59
C PRO A 191 14.68 1.07 10.12
N LYS A 192 13.53 0.68 10.66
CA LYS A 192 13.30 0.50 12.09
C LYS A 192 12.64 -0.84 12.35
N VAL A 193 13.23 -1.64 13.24
CA VAL A 193 12.62 -2.87 13.74
C VAL A 193 11.54 -2.50 14.75
N ILE A 194 10.32 -2.93 14.48
CA ILE A 194 9.13 -2.66 15.31
C ILE A 194 8.86 -3.85 16.24
N TYR A 195 9.10 -5.06 15.76
CA TYR A 195 8.86 -6.28 16.51
C TYR A 195 9.83 -7.38 16.09
N GLU A 196 10.28 -8.19 17.04
CA GLU A 196 11.13 -9.35 16.79
C GLU A 196 10.50 -10.60 17.41
N PHE A 197 10.60 -11.72 16.71
CA PHE A 197 10.03 -12.99 17.12
C PHE A 197 10.99 -14.16 16.80
N ASN A 198 11.16 -15.06 17.77
CA ASN A 198 11.93 -16.31 17.58
C ASN A 198 11.04 -17.35 16.88
N GLY A 199 11.16 -17.40 15.57
CA GLY A 199 10.32 -18.21 14.68
C GLY A 199 10.01 -17.45 13.40
N THR A 200 8.90 -17.81 12.76
CA THR A 200 8.45 -17.21 11.49
C THR A 200 7.30 -16.24 11.72
N ILE A 201 7.37 -15.06 11.11
CA ILE A 201 6.25 -14.10 10.98
C ILE A 201 5.76 -14.16 9.53
N LYS A 202 4.44 -14.28 9.33
CA LYS A 202 3.78 -14.30 8.01
C LYS A 202 2.45 -13.54 8.02
N THR A 203 1.84 -13.43 6.85
CA THR A 203 0.51 -12.82 6.66
C THR A 203 0.40 -11.43 7.28
N LEU A 204 1.43 -10.60 7.06
CA LEU A 204 1.43 -9.22 7.55
C LEU A 204 0.27 -8.45 6.94
N ASN A 205 -0.49 -7.77 7.79
CA ASN A 205 -1.59 -6.88 7.41
C ASN A 205 -1.54 -5.62 8.27
N THR A 206 -2.22 -4.54 7.85
CA THR A 206 -2.26 -3.29 8.61
C THR A 206 -3.67 -2.71 8.61
N SER A 207 -4.01 -1.97 9.66
CA SER A 207 -5.20 -1.13 9.71
C SER A 207 -5.10 0.01 8.68
N ALA A 208 -6.23 0.59 8.27
CA ALA A 208 -6.26 1.64 7.26
C ALA A 208 -5.49 2.91 7.66
N ASP A 209 -5.35 3.16 8.97
CA ASP A 209 -4.55 4.24 9.55
C ASP A 209 -3.07 3.87 9.77
N ASN A 210 -2.67 2.65 9.40
CA ASN A 210 -1.33 2.06 9.56
C ASN A 210 -0.80 2.02 11.01
N GLN A 211 -1.65 2.22 12.02
CA GLN A 211 -1.21 2.22 13.42
C GLN A 211 -1.11 0.81 14.00
N THR A 212 -1.95 -0.10 13.52
CA THR A 212 -2.00 -1.48 14.03
C THR A 212 -1.66 -2.47 12.93
N PHE A 213 -0.62 -3.26 13.18
CA PHE A 213 -0.27 -4.40 12.34
C PHE A 213 -0.84 -5.68 12.93
N THR A 214 -1.28 -6.58 12.07
CA THR A 214 -1.62 -7.95 12.42
C THR A 214 -0.75 -8.91 11.63
N PHE A 215 -0.32 -9.98 12.26
CA PHE A 215 0.55 -10.98 11.64
C PHE A 215 0.40 -12.33 12.34
N GLN A 216 0.66 -13.39 11.59
CA GLN A 216 0.75 -14.74 12.11
C GLN A 216 2.16 -15.01 12.60
N VAL A 217 2.31 -15.58 13.79
CA VAL A 217 3.58 -16.08 14.31
C VAL A 217 3.55 -17.60 14.41
N GLN A 218 4.64 -18.24 14.00
CA GLN A 218 4.85 -19.67 14.13
C GLN A 218 6.18 -19.91 14.83
N PRO A 219 6.19 -20.39 16.09
CA PRO A 219 7.43 -20.80 16.75
C PRO A 219 8.13 -21.93 15.98
N ASP A 220 9.45 -21.95 16.03
CA ASP A 220 10.24 -23.06 15.45
C ASP A 220 10.13 -24.37 16.25
N THR A 221 9.57 -24.31 17.45
CA THR A 221 9.20 -25.45 18.28
C THR A 221 7.79 -25.94 17.92
N LEU A 222 7.44 -27.15 18.38
CA LEU A 222 6.10 -27.68 18.20
C LEU A 222 5.06 -26.75 18.85
N GLY A 223 4.08 -26.32 18.05
CA GLY A 223 3.02 -25.41 18.48
C GLY A 223 2.12 -25.02 17.32
N TYR A 224 0.95 -24.52 17.68
CA TYR A 224 0.02 -23.97 16.68
C TYR A 224 0.41 -22.53 16.35
N PRO A 225 0.25 -22.10 15.07
CA PRO A 225 0.43 -20.71 14.72
C PRO A 225 -0.57 -19.84 15.47
N GLN A 226 -0.12 -18.67 15.94
CA GLN A 226 -0.96 -17.69 16.61
C GLN A 226 -1.01 -16.40 15.80
N VAL A 227 -2.07 -15.64 15.95
CA VAL A 227 -2.20 -14.31 15.36
C VAL A 227 -1.98 -13.26 16.42
N MET A 228 -1.16 -12.30 16.09
CA MET A 228 -0.79 -11.19 16.96
C MET A 228 -1.16 -9.86 16.34
N SER A 229 -1.29 -8.85 17.19
CA SER A 229 -1.31 -7.45 16.77
C SER A 229 -0.18 -6.66 17.44
N ALA A 230 0.35 -5.68 16.72
CA ALA A 230 1.30 -4.69 17.23
C ALA A 230 0.80 -3.29 16.87
N ASN A 231 0.59 -2.45 17.88
CA ASN A 231 0.26 -1.04 17.68
C ASN A 231 1.56 -0.23 17.79
N ILE A 232 1.93 0.44 16.72
CA ILE A 232 3.22 1.14 16.60
C ILE A 232 3.26 2.48 17.33
N VAL A 233 2.11 3.04 17.68
CA VAL A 233 2.01 4.30 18.43
C VAL A 233 2.17 4.06 19.91
N SER A 234 1.43 3.07 20.44
CA SER A 234 1.49 2.72 21.87
C SER A 234 2.62 1.73 22.21
N GLY A 235 3.21 1.06 21.23
CA GLY A 235 4.14 -0.05 21.43
C GLY A 235 3.48 -1.33 21.94
N ALA A 236 2.13 -1.37 22.07
CA ALA A 236 1.42 -2.52 22.60
C ALA A 236 1.44 -3.68 21.62
N VAL A 237 1.81 -4.86 22.11
CA VAL A 237 1.73 -6.13 21.39
C VAL A 237 0.73 -7.04 22.10
N SER A 238 -0.18 -7.64 21.37
CA SER A 238 -1.24 -8.48 21.92
C SER A 238 -1.43 -9.76 21.10
N ASN A 239 -1.71 -10.86 21.82
CA ASN A 239 -2.18 -12.08 21.21
C ASN A 239 -3.68 -11.94 20.88
N LEU A 240 -4.02 -12.07 19.60
CA LEU A 240 -5.42 -12.08 19.13
C LEU A 240 -6.03 -13.47 19.19
N THR A 241 -5.20 -14.52 19.12
CA THR A 241 -5.62 -15.91 19.25
C THR A 241 -4.77 -16.63 20.29
N ASN A 242 -5.41 -17.50 21.07
CA ASN A 242 -4.71 -18.38 22.01
C ASN A 242 -5.34 -19.79 21.93
N PHE A 243 -5.62 -20.23 20.70
CA PHE A 243 -6.29 -21.51 20.47
C PHE A 243 -5.26 -22.58 20.09
N LYS A 244 -5.45 -23.80 20.61
CA LYS A 244 -4.71 -24.99 20.14
C LYS A 244 -5.31 -25.47 18.82
N ALA A 245 -5.22 -24.62 17.80
CA ALA A 245 -5.82 -24.81 16.50
C ALA A 245 -5.01 -24.08 15.42
N MET A 246 -5.30 -24.34 14.16
CA MET A 246 -4.71 -23.60 13.05
C MET A 246 -5.36 -22.22 12.97
N ASN A 247 -4.52 -21.19 13.01
CA ASN A 247 -4.89 -19.79 12.91
C ASN A 247 -4.19 -19.17 11.68
N TYR A 248 -4.95 -18.58 10.76
CA TYR A 248 -4.45 -18.26 9.40
C TYR A 248 -4.39 -16.75 9.07
N GLY A 249 -4.29 -15.93 10.06
CA GLY A 249 -4.18 -14.49 9.89
C GLY A 249 -5.36 -13.71 10.42
N ALA A 250 -5.18 -12.43 10.52
CA ALA A 250 -6.20 -11.46 10.93
C ALA A 250 -6.08 -10.15 10.19
N SER A 251 -7.11 -9.31 10.35
CA SER A 251 -7.13 -7.96 9.85
C SER A 251 -7.88 -7.05 10.81
N VAL A 252 -7.44 -5.79 10.92
CA VAL A 252 -8.05 -4.75 11.75
C VAL A 252 -8.69 -3.71 10.86
N SER A 253 -9.97 -3.38 11.11
CA SER A 253 -10.65 -2.28 10.41
C SER A 253 -10.18 -0.92 10.95
N LYS A 254 -10.53 0.16 10.25
CA LYS A 254 -10.25 1.54 10.70
C LYS A 254 -10.93 1.88 12.05
N GLU A 255 -12.01 1.18 12.42
CA GLU A 255 -12.70 1.32 13.70
C GLU A 255 -12.12 0.39 14.78
N GLY A 256 -11.00 -0.29 14.53
CA GLY A 256 -10.37 -1.21 15.47
C GLY A 256 -11.05 -2.58 15.59
N ARG A 257 -12.01 -2.92 14.71
CA ARG A 257 -12.64 -4.24 14.71
C ARG A 257 -11.68 -5.28 14.13
N VAL A 258 -11.49 -6.38 14.85
CA VAL A 258 -10.58 -7.45 14.46
C VAL A 258 -11.38 -8.63 13.90
N ILE A 259 -11.01 -9.07 12.70
CA ILE A 259 -11.42 -10.38 12.17
C ILE A 259 -10.21 -11.29 12.09
N PHE A 260 -10.40 -12.58 12.35
CA PHE A 260 -9.35 -13.59 12.26
C PHE A 260 -9.89 -14.92 11.77
N SER A 261 -9.02 -15.77 11.27
CA SER A 261 -9.36 -17.13 10.84
C SER A 261 -8.82 -18.15 11.82
N SER A 262 -9.66 -19.09 12.27
CA SER A 262 -9.26 -20.19 13.14
C SER A 262 -10.12 -21.43 12.95
N SER A 263 -9.51 -22.60 13.21
CA SER A 263 -10.18 -23.90 13.18
C SER A 263 -10.59 -24.43 14.56
N PHE A 264 -10.68 -23.57 15.58
CA PHE A 264 -10.80 -24.00 16.99
C PHE A 264 -12.12 -24.70 17.34
N GLU A 265 -13.21 -24.43 16.60
CA GLU A 265 -14.52 -25.05 16.95
C GLU A 265 -14.65 -26.49 16.47
N ASN A 266 -14.30 -26.77 15.22
CA ASN A 266 -14.58 -28.07 14.59
C ASN A 266 -13.49 -28.57 13.64
N GLY A 267 -12.29 -27.95 13.70
CA GLY A 267 -11.17 -28.30 12.82
C GLY A 267 -11.22 -27.68 11.43
N ILE A 268 -12.34 -27.06 11.02
CA ILE A 268 -12.50 -26.37 9.75
C ILE A 268 -12.32 -24.87 10.00
N PRO A 269 -11.34 -24.19 9.37
CA PRO A 269 -11.12 -22.76 9.58
C PRO A 269 -12.34 -21.92 9.19
N GLN A 270 -12.72 -21.00 10.04
CA GLN A 270 -13.79 -20.03 9.79
C GLN A 270 -13.32 -18.63 10.15
N ILE A 271 -13.98 -17.62 9.61
CA ILE A 271 -13.73 -16.24 9.99
C ILE A 271 -14.57 -15.87 11.21
N TYR A 272 -13.92 -15.27 12.19
CA TYR A 272 -14.49 -14.79 13.43
C TYR A 272 -14.28 -13.28 13.57
N LEU A 273 -15.25 -12.59 14.16
CA LEU A 273 -15.13 -11.21 14.63
C LEU A 273 -14.86 -11.23 16.14
N ALA A 274 -13.72 -10.66 16.56
CA ALA A 274 -13.42 -10.47 17.97
C ALA A 274 -14.33 -9.39 18.55
N GLN A 275 -14.96 -9.67 19.71
CA GLN A 275 -15.91 -8.78 20.34
C GLN A 275 -15.89 -8.97 21.87
N GLY A 276 -15.34 -7.98 22.61
CA GLY A 276 -15.40 -7.94 24.06
C GLY A 276 -14.90 -9.19 24.78
N GLY A 277 -13.79 -9.79 24.31
CA GLY A 277 -13.21 -11.03 24.86
C GLY A 277 -13.86 -12.32 24.32
N ASN A 278 -14.93 -12.21 23.54
CA ASN A 278 -15.57 -13.31 22.84
C ASN A 278 -15.32 -13.25 21.34
N SER A 279 -15.66 -14.32 20.62
CA SER A 279 -15.55 -14.39 19.16
C SER A 279 -16.90 -14.77 18.56
N ARG A 280 -17.38 -13.96 17.62
CA ARG A 280 -18.57 -14.26 16.84
C ARG A 280 -18.16 -14.82 15.49
N ARG A 281 -18.59 -16.04 15.18
CA ARG A 281 -18.39 -16.68 13.88
C ARG A 281 -19.16 -15.92 12.79
N LEU A 282 -18.48 -15.62 11.68
CA LEU A 282 -19.05 -14.91 10.52
C LEU A 282 -19.35 -15.85 9.36
N THR A 283 -18.49 -16.84 9.11
CA THR A 283 -18.62 -17.76 7.98
C THR A 283 -19.03 -19.16 8.41
N ASN A 284 -19.71 -19.87 7.51
CA ASN A 284 -20.05 -21.29 7.66
C ASN A 284 -19.61 -22.04 6.41
N ASP A 285 -18.32 -21.91 6.07
CA ASP A 285 -17.75 -22.49 4.87
C ASP A 285 -17.51 -24.00 5.07
N PRO A 286 -17.96 -24.87 4.13
CA PRO A 286 -17.87 -26.34 4.31
C PRO A 286 -16.43 -26.88 4.20
N VAL A 287 -15.50 -26.12 3.60
CA VAL A 287 -14.11 -26.54 3.40
C VAL A 287 -13.10 -25.59 4.04
N GLY A 288 -13.57 -24.45 4.55
CA GLY A 288 -12.79 -23.48 5.31
C GLY A 288 -12.68 -22.13 4.67
N ALA A 289 -12.60 -21.11 5.53
CA ALA A 289 -12.40 -19.70 5.22
C ALA A 289 -11.12 -19.20 5.91
N ILE A 290 -10.17 -18.70 5.13
CA ILE A 290 -8.84 -18.31 5.60
C ILE A 290 -8.41 -16.96 5.03
N TYR A 291 -7.38 -16.34 5.63
CA TYR A 291 -6.76 -15.08 5.19
C TYR A 291 -7.75 -13.92 5.03
N PRO A 292 -8.47 -13.55 6.09
CA PRO A 292 -9.38 -12.42 6.01
C PRO A 292 -8.64 -11.10 5.92
N SER A 293 -9.17 -10.17 5.10
CA SER A 293 -8.66 -8.81 4.97
C SER A 293 -9.82 -7.82 4.84
N TRP A 294 -9.92 -6.85 5.76
CA TRP A 294 -10.93 -5.81 5.70
C TRP A 294 -10.81 -4.99 4.41
N ALA A 295 -11.94 -4.68 3.84
CA ALA A 295 -12.03 -3.60 2.86
C ALA A 295 -11.94 -2.23 3.57
N PRO A 296 -11.51 -1.16 2.86
CA PRO A 296 -11.34 0.16 3.47
C PRO A 296 -12.64 0.78 3.98
N ASP A 297 -13.80 0.28 3.53
CA ASP A 297 -15.12 0.69 4.02
C ASP A 297 -15.40 0.25 5.46
N GLY A 298 -14.62 -0.73 5.98
CA GLY A 298 -14.83 -1.36 7.27
C GLY A 298 -16.16 -2.10 7.41
N GLN A 299 -16.94 -2.27 6.35
CA GLN A 299 -18.22 -2.97 6.35
C GLN A 299 -18.18 -4.30 5.60
N SER A 300 -17.15 -4.50 4.81
CA SER A 300 -16.90 -5.73 4.08
C SER A 300 -15.47 -6.23 4.27
N PHE A 301 -15.22 -7.49 3.99
CA PHE A 301 -13.89 -8.08 3.97
C PHE A 301 -13.80 -9.15 2.90
N VAL A 302 -12.59 -9.40 2.42
CA VAL A 302 -12.30 -10.50 1.52
C VAL A 302 -11.64 -11.65 2.30
N TYR A 303 -11.85 -12.88 1.84
CA TYR A 303 -11.23 -14.08 2.39
C TYR A 303 -11.06 -15.13 1.31
N THR A 304 -10.27 -16.16 1.58
CA THR A 304 -10.00 -17.28 0.68
C THR A 304 -10.78 -18.51 1.11
N SER A 305 -11.40 -19.21 0.15
CA SER A 305 -12.02 -20.53 0.36
C SER A 305 -11.88 -21.43 -0.87
N ASP A 306 -11.72 -22.73 -0.63
CA ASP A 306 -11.66 -23.77 -1.67
C ASP A 306 -13.06 -24.31 -2.06
N ARG A 307 -14.15 -23.77 -1.53
CA ARG A 307 -15.52 -24.30 -1.72
C ARG A 307 -15.96 -24.36 -3.20
N ALA A 308 -15.38 -23.52 -4.07
CA ALA A 308 -15.63 -23.60 -5.52
C ALA A 308 -15.13 -24.89 -6.15
N SER A 309 -14.25 -25.65 -5.49
CA SER A 309 -13.77 -26.97 -5.90
C SER A 309 -14.65 -28.13 -5.43
N GLY A 310 -15.79 -27.83 -4.82
CA GLY A 310 -16.73 -28.79 -4.26
C GLY A 310 -16.49 -29.15 -2.79
N LYS A 311 -17.36 -30.02 -2.21
CA LYS A 311 -17.39 -30.32 -0.76
C LYS A 311 -16.09 -30.96 -0.21
N LYS A 312 -15.25 -31.54 -1.06
CA LYS A 312 -13.99 -32.16 -0.63
C LYS A 312 -12.82 -31.18 -0.62
N GLY A 313 -13.05 -29.90 -1.02
CA GLY A 313 -12.00 -28.94 -1.24
C GLY A 313 -11.09 -29.35 -2.42
N GLY A 314 -10.06 -28.58 -2.66
CA GLY A 314 -9.04 -28.83 -3.68
C GLY A 314 -8.09 -27.63 -3.69
N ASN A 315 -6.95 -27.75 -4.36
CA ASN A 315 -5.98 -26.67 -4.46
C ASN A 315 -6.41 -25.54 -5.43
N LYS A 316 -7.68 -25.13 -5.38
CA LYS A 316 -8.27 -24.09 -6.23
C LYS A 316 -8.97 -23.04 -5.39
N GLY A 317 -8.27 -22.52 -4.38
CA GLY A 317 -8.76 -21.41 -3.56
C GLY A 317 -9.29 -20.27 -4.42
N GLN A 318 -10.38 -19.67 -3.99
CA GLN A 318 -10.98 -18.49 -4.59
C GLN A 318 -11.18 -17.42 -3.54
N ILE A 319 -11.24 -16.16 -3.97
CA ILE A 319 -11.47 -15.04 -3.08
C ILE A 319 -12.95 -14.67 -3.10
N TYR A 320 -13.50 -14.51 -1.91
CA TYR A 320 -14.87 -14.11 -1.65
C TYR A 320 -14.91 -12.79 -0.91
N LEU A 321 -15.86 -11.94 -1.27
CA LEU A 321 -16.23 -10.74 -0.54
C LEU A 321 -17.39 -11.06 0.39
N TYR A 322 -17.27 -10.73 1.66
CA TYR A 322 -18.31 -10.84 2.66
C TYR A 322 -18.80 -9.47 3.09
N ASN A 323 -20.10 -9.25 3.09
CA ASN A 323 -20.73 -8.03 3.61
C ASN A 323 -21.21 -8.27 5.04
N LEU A 324 -20.71 -7.49 6.01
CA LEU A 324 -20.97 -7.70 7.43
C LEU A 324 -22.43 -7.41 7.81
N ALA A 325 -23.08 -6.46 7.16
CA ALA A 325 -24.46 -6.06 7.48
C ALA A 325 -25.49 -7.09 7.00
N THR A 326 -25.28 -7.66 5.82
CA THR A 326 -26.23 -8.58 5.18
C THR A 326 -25.87 -10.05 5.37
N GLY A 327 -24.60 -10.35 5.69
CA GLY A 327 -24.07 -11.72 5.69
C GLY A 327 -23.92 -12.30 4.29
N SER A 328 -24.11 -11.49 3.22
CA SER A 328 -23.99 -11.96 1.84
C SER A 328 -22.55 -12.18 1.44
N GLU A 329 -22.34 -13.19 0.59
CA GLU A 329 -21.04 -13.56 0.07
C GLU A 329 -21.04 -13.52 -1.46
N GLN A 330 -19.98 -12.96 -2.05
CA GLN A 330 -19.78 -12.90 -3.49
C GLN A 330 -18.39 -13.42 -3.87
N ARG A 331 -18.32 -14.35 -4.80
CA ARG A 331 -17.03 -14.80 -5.38
C ARG A 331 -16.45 -13.69 -6.27
N LEU A 332 -15.22 -13.30 -6.00
CA LEU A 332 -14.51 -12.28 -6.78
C LEU A 332 -13.58 -12.88 -7.85
N THR A 333 -13.05 -14.08 -7.65
CA THR A 333 -12.10 -14.72 -8.56
C THR A 333 -12.65 -16.03 -9.12
N GLY A 334 -12.07 -16.49 -10.23
CA GLY A 334 -12.40 -17.76 -10.89
C GLY A 334 -11.21 -18.33 -11.67
N GLY A 335 -11.36 -19.52 -12.22
CA GLY A 335 -10.30 -20.20 -12.97
C GLY A 335 -9.30 -20.93 -12.09
N GLY A 336 -8.05 -20.43 -12.01
CA GLY A 336 -6.97 -21.03 -11.23
C GLY A 336 -7.04 -20.77 -9.74
N LEU A 337 -5.98 -21.12 -9.01
CA LEU A 337 -5.80 -20.82 -7.60
C LEU A 337 -5.71 -19.29 -7.39
N SER A 338 -6.52 -18.78 -6.47
CA SER A 338 -6.47 -17.39 -6.01
C SER A 338 -6.56 -17.36 -4.48
N SER A 339 -5.66 -16.63 -3.82
CA SER A 339 -5.62 -16.55 -2.35
C SER A 339 -5.06 -15.23 -1.83
N MET A 340 -5.25 -14.97 -0.54
CA MET A 340 -4.71 -13.80 0.18
C MET A 340 -5.12 -12.47 -0.45
N GLY A 341 -6.41 -12.32 -0.80
CA GLY A 341 -6.92 -11.06 -1.36
C GLY A 341 -6.78 -9.88 -0.40
N ARG A 342 -6.41 -8.71 -0.95
CA ARG A 342 -6.36 -7.43 -0.23
C ARG A 342 -6.92 -6.33 -1.11
N ILE A 343 -7.88 -5.55 -0.59
CA ILE A 343 -8.44 -4.41 -1.30
C ILE A 343 -7.57 -3.18 -1.01
N SER A 344 -7.25 -2.42 -2.06
CA SER A 344 -6.51 -1.15 -1.96
C SER A 344 -7.27 -0.11 -1.13
N ASN A 345 -6.56 0.86 -0.53
CA ASN A 345 -7.17 1.87 0.33
C ASN A 345 -8.22 2.75 -0.36
N ASP A 346 -8.14 2.91 -1.67
CA ASP A 346 -9.14 3.61 -2.48
C ASP A 346 -10.36 2.74 -2.84
N GLY A 347 -10.36 1.46 -2.45
CA GLY A 347 -11.43 0.51 -2.73
C GLY A 347 -11.54 0.04 -4.18
N LYS A 348 -10.62 0.44 -5.08
CA LYS A 348 -10.76 0.21 -6.52
C LYS A 348 -10.06 -1.05 -7.02
N LYS A 349 -9.03 -1.50 -6.31
CA LYS A 349 -8.21 -2.64 -6.73
C LYS A 349 -8.16 -3.72 -5.67
N MET A 350 -7.93 -4.95 -6.09
CA MET A 350 -7.64 -6.08 -5.21
C MET A 350 -6.37 -6.76 -5.67
N SER A 351 -5.36 -6.82 -4.80
CA SER A 351 -4.19 -7.66 -5.01
C SER A 351 -4.41 -9.05 -4.42
N TYR A 352 -3.80 -10.08 -5.02
CA TYR A 352 -3.91 -11.46 -4.55
C TYR A 352 -2.81 -12.34 -5.13
N LEU A 353 -2.61 -13.52 -4.54
CA LEU A 353 -1.85 -14.59 -5.15
C LEU A 353 -2.69 -15.28 -6.22
N SER A 354 -2.13 -15.41 -7.43
CA SER A 354 -2.70 -16.11 -8.58
C SER A 354 -1.80 -17.29 -8.91
N GLY A 355 -2.32 -18.52 -8.80
CA GLY A 355 -1.49 -19.71 -8.90
C GLY A 355 -0.59 -19.93 -7.67
N ALA A 356 0.41 -20.81 -7.80
CA ALA A 356 1.25 -21.21 -6.66
C ALA A 356 2.21 -20.11 -6.18
N ASN A 357 2.62 -19.21 -7.07
CA ASN A 357 3.69 -18.23 -6.78
C ASN A 357 3.58 -16.96 -7.62
N GLN A 358 2.42 -16.58 -8.10
CA GLN A 358 2.23 -15.39 -8.92
C GLN A 358 1.38 -14.36 -8.19
N GLY A 359 1.70 -13.09 -8.36
CA GLY A 359 0.86 -11.99 -7.93
C GLY A 359 -0.08 -11.55 -9.04
N ALA A 360 -1.24 -11.06 -8.66
CA ALA A 360 -2.17 -10.40 -9.57
C ALA A 360 -2.81 -9.20 -8.90
N VAL A 361 -3.22 -8.24 -9.71
CA VAL A 361 -4.01 -7.11 -9.28
C VAL A 361 -5.22 -6.97 -10.18
N MET A 362 -6.40 -7.04 -9.59
CA MET A 362 -7.68 -6.90 -10.25
C MET A 362 -8.22 -5.48 -10.03
N ASP A 363 -8.69 -4.84 -11.08
CA ASP A 363 -9.55 -3.67 -10.97
C ASP A 363 -10.97 -4.15 -10.63
N LEU A 364 -11.52 -3.70 -9.50
CA LEU A 364 -12.80 -4.20 -8.98
C LEU A 364 -14.01 -3.71 -9.80
N GLY A 365 -13.88 -2.58 -10.50
CA GLY A 365 -14.92 -2.06 -11.35
C GLY A 365 -15.02 -2.80 -12.69
N SER A 366 -13.91 -2.86 -13.42
CA SER A 366 -13.86 -3.47 -14.76
C SER A 366 -13.63 -4.99 -14.74
N ARG A 367 -13.21 -5.55 -13.60
CA ARG A 367 -12.77 -6.95 -13.44
C ARG A 367 -11.54 -7.32 -14.28
N SER A 368 -10.84 -6.34 -14.84
CA SER A 368 -9.58 -6.58 -15.53
C SER A 368 -8.47 -6.97 -14.55
N VAL A 369 -7.61 -7.90 -14.96
CA VAL A 369 -6.54 -8.45 -14.13
C VAL A 369 -5.19 -8.15 -14.76
N ASN A 370 -4.30 -7.55 -14.00
CA ASN A 370 -2.89 -7.37 -14.34
C ASN A 370 -2.05 -8.40 -13.57
N ALA A 371 -1.34 -9.26 -14.30
CA ALA A 371 -0.37 -10.15 -13.69
C ALA A 371 0.85 -9.35 -13.21
N VAL A 372 1.25 -9.57 -11.96
CA VAL A 372 2.51 -9.10 -11.41
C VAL A 372 3.53 -10.20 -11.66
N ASN A 373 4.24 -10.09 -12.78
CA ASN A 373 5.20 -11.11 -13.21
C ASN A 373 6.47 -11.08 -12.36
N ASN A 374 6.98 -12.25 -12.10
CA ASN A 374 8.20 -12.65 -11.41
C ASN A 374 8.05 -12.97 -9.92
N VAL A 375 8.28 -14.32 -9.62
CA VAL A 375 7.64 -14.66 -8.46
C VAL A 375 8.19 -15.87 -7.83
N GLY A 376 8.37 -15.98 -6.75
CA GLY A 376 8.56 -16.86 -5.64
C GLY A 376 7.75 -16.33 -4.50
N LEU A 377 6.56 -15.74 -4.79
CA LEU A 377 5.76 -15.11 -3.76
C LEU A 377 5.09 -16.17 -2.90
N SER A 378 5.25 -16.02 -1.61
CA SER A 378 4.45 -16.75 -0.62
C SER A 378 3.25 -15.94 -0.13
N GLU A 379 3.16 -14.66 -0.50
CA GLU A 379 2.11 -13.72 -0.07
C GLU A 379 1.68 -12.79 -1.21
N ALA A 380 0.48 -12.26 -1.12
CA ALA A 380 -0.05 -11.30 -2.09
C ALA A 380 0.81 -10.03 -2.17
N PRO A 381 0.98 -9.44 -3.37
CA PRO A 381 1.66 -8.15 -3.49
C PRO A 381 0.90 -7.05 -2.72
N GLY A 382 1.63 -6.06 -2.21
CA GLY A 382 1.06 -4.82 -1.73
C GLY A 382 0.70 -3.90 -2.89
N VAL A 383 -0.33 -3.06 -2.71
CA VAL A 383 -0.68 -1.98 -3.64
C VAL A 383 -0.39 -0.66 -2.95
N SER A 384 0.20 0.29 -3.67
CA SER A 384 0.42 1.63 -3.13
C SER A 384 -0.91 2.35 -2.85
N PRO A 385 -0.94 3.32 -1.94
CA PRO A 385 -2.15 4.05 -1.56
C PRO A 385 -2.89 4.70 -2.74
N ASN A 386 -2.16 5.23 -3.72
CA ASN A 386 -2.73 5.81 -4.93
C ASN A 386 -3.08 4.77 -6.02
N GLY A 387 -2.83 3.48 -5.76
CA GLY A 387 -3.15 2.39 -6.67
C GLY A 387 -2.30 2.30 -7.94
N GLN A 388 -1.21 3.08 -8.06
CA GLN A 388 -0.38 3.12 -9.27
C GLN A 388 0.80 2.15 -9.22
N HIS A 389 1.24 1.75 -8.01
CA HIS A 389 2.43 0.95 -7.80
C HIS A 389 2.11 -0.35 -7.08
N TYR A 390 2.93 -1.38 -7.32
CA TYR A 390 2.84 -2.67 -6.65
C TYR A 390 4.16 -3.01 -5.99
N ILE A 391 4.09 -3.62 -4.81
CA ILE A 391 5.27 -4.00 -4.05
C ILE A 391 5.21 -5.49 -3.71
N TYR A 392 6.30 -6.20 -3.90
CA TYR A 392 6.45 -7.60 -3.51
C TYR A 392 7.89 -7.91 -3.12
N SER A 393 8.11 -9.05 -2.48
CA SER A 393 9.44 -9.54 -2.15
C SER A 393 9.80 -10.78 -2.97
N ASN A 394 11.07 -10.88 -3.31
CA ASN A 394 11.67 -12.08 -3.87
C ASN A 394 12.98 -12.36 -3.13
N LYS A 395 13.00 -13.43 -2.33
CA LYS A 395 14.12 -13.76 -1.42
C LYS A 395 14.43 -12.59 -0.49
N ASN A 396 15.59 -11.97 -0.63
CA ASN A 396 16.11 -10.88 0.20
C ASN A 396 15.97 -9.48 -0.44
N VAL A 397 15.16 -9.38 -1.48
CA VAL A 397 14.93 -8.13 -2.23
C VAL A 397 13.45 -7.76 -2.22
N ILE A 398 13.18 -6.49 -2.04
CA ILE A 398 11.86 -5.89 -2.26
C ILE A 398 11.85 -5.29 -3.67
N THR A 399 10.82 -5.59 -4.44
CA THR A 399 10.64 -5.03 -5.79
C THR A 399 9.39 -4.16 -5.82
N ILE A 400 9.55 -2.95 -6.33
CA ILE A 400 8.44 -2.04 -6.64
C ILE A 400 8.27 -2.01 -8.15
N VAL A 401 7.04 -2.17 -8.61
CA VAL A 401 6.66 -2.11 -10.03
C VAL A 401 5.73 -0.93 -10.26
N SER A 402 6.05 -0.15 -11.26
CA SER A 402 5.27 1.01 -11.69
C SER A 402 5.37 1.15 -13.21
N ASN A 403 4.25 1.26 -13.91
CA ASN A 403 4.19 1.49 -15.36
C ASN A 403 5.13 0.61 -16.22
N GLY A 404 5.28 -0.66 -15.84
CA GLY A 404 6.16 -1.59 -16.56
C GLY A 404 7.65 -1.46 -16.23
N LYS A 405 8.07 -0.51 -15.40
CA LYS A 405 9.40 -0.45 -14.80
C LYS A 405 9.39 -1.14 -13.43
N SER A 406 10.54 -1.67 -13.04
CA SER A 406 10.73 -2.23 -11.71
C SER A 406 12.02 -1.71 -11.09
N ILE A 407 11.96 -1.39 -9.80
CA ILE A 407 13.13 -1.09 -8.98
C ILE A 407 13.27 -2.14 -7.89
N SER A 408 14.51 -2.42 -7.51
CA SER A 408 14.84 -3.38 -6.47
C SER A 408 15.49 -2.68 -5.29
N ILE A 409 14.99 -2.97 -4.10
CA ILE A 409 15.49 -2.46 -2.83
C ILE A 409 16.09 -3.64 -2.06
N SER A 410 17.33 -3.49 -1.62
CA SER A 410 18.01 -4.46 -0.77
C SER A 410 18.10 -3.89 0.65
N PRO A 411 17.19 -4.24 1.57
CA PRO A 411 17.18 -3.67 2.92
C PRO A 411 18.50 -3.87 3.70
N SER A 412 19.24 -4.92 3.39
CA SER A 412 20.53 -5.20 4.01
C SER A 412 21.61 -4.12 3.72
N GLN A 413 21.46 -3.36 2.65
CA GLN A 413 22.36 -2.22 2.37
C GLN A 413 22.12 -1.04 3.32
N ASN A 414 20.98 -1.02 3.99
CA ASN A 414 20.57 0.05 4.92
C ASN A 414 20.58 -0.43 6.39
N GLY A 415 21.37 -1.47 6.72
CA GLY A 415 21.56 -1.92 8.11
C GLY A 415 20.55 -2.96 8.60
N VAL A 416 19.63 -3.42 7.78
CA VAL A 416 18.75 -4.55 8.11
C VAL A 416 19.51 -5.86 7.91
N PRO A 417 19.38 -6.86 8.81
CA PRO A 417 20.04 -8.15 8.61
C PRO A 417 19.65 -8.78 7.26
N ASN A 418 20.64 -9.41 6.58
CA ASN A 418 20.36 -10.11 5.33
C ASN A 418 19.55 -11.39 5.60
N GLY A 419 18.36 -11.50 5.05
CA GLY A 419 17.44 -12.61 5.27
C GLY A 419 16.35 -12.69 4.21
N LEU A 420 15.46 -13.67 4.36
CA LEU A 420 14.27 -13.76 3.49
C LEU A 420 13.26 -12.69 3.87
N ILE A 421 12.68 -12.05 2.86
CA ILE A 421 11.70 -10.98 3.05
C ILE A 421 10.31 -11.49 2.70
N TYR A 422 9.34 -11.18 3.56
CA TYR A 422 7.94 -11.57 3.39
C TYR A 422 7.02 -10.36 3.48
N GLY A 423 5.90 -10.42 2.76
CA GLY A 423 4.71 -9.61 2.87
C GLY A 423 4.91 -8.10 2.88
N PRO A 424 5.69 -7.50 1.95
CA PRO A 424 5.86 -6.07 1.96
C PRO A 424 4.52 -5.37 1.70
N LEU A 425 4.24 -4.35 2.53
CA LEU A 425 3.07 -3.50 2.45
C LEU A 425 3.51 -2.06 2.19
N TRP A 426 2.76 -1.35 1.37
CA TRP A 426 2.92 0.09 1.22
C TRP A 426 1.99 0.80 2.19
N LEU A 427 2.54 1.67 3.02
CA LEU A 427 1.81 2.38 4.06
C LEU A 427 1.34 3.75 3.55
N ASN A 428 0.19 4.20 4.03
CA ASN A 428 -0.38 5.48 3.64
C ASN A 428 0.52 6.66 4.09
N PRO A 429 0.88 7.60 3.21
CA PRO A 429 1.66 8.79 3.57
C PRO A 429 1.02 9.65 4.68
N ASP A 430 -0.30 9.72 4.73
CA ASP A 430 -1.03 10.53 5.72
C ASP A 430 -0.83 10.00 7.16
N ALA A 431 -0.37 8.76 7.34
CA ALA A 431 -0.06 8.16 8.64
C ALA A 431 1.36 8.44 9.14
N ASN A 432 2.21 9.12 8.38
CA ASN A 432 3.62 9.36 8.74
C ASN A 432 3.82 10.15 10.03
N ASN A 433 2.82 10.90 10.49
CA ASN A 433 2.91 11.65 11.76
C ASN A 433 2.91 10.76 13.00
N VAL A 434 2.52 9.49 12.88
CA VAL A 434 2.45 8.50 13.98
C VAL A 434 3.48 7.38 13.84
N LEU A 435 4.16 7.29 12.70
CA LEU A 435 5.23 6.30 12.50
C LEU A 435 6.51 6.74 13.20
N PRO A 436 7.17 5.84 13.92
CA PRO A 436 8.36 6.15 14.72
C PRO A 436 9.56 6.55 13.87
#